data_40b4c3dc2a2fc56e9e2352a886df3d01
#
_entry.id   40b4c3dc2a2fc56e9e2352a886df3d01
#
_cell.length_a   1.000
_cell.length_b   1.000
_cell.length_c   1.000
_cell.angle_alpha   90.00
_cell.angle_beta   90.00
_cell.angle_gamma   90.00
#
_symmetry.space_group_name_H-M   'P 1'
#
loop_
_entity.id
_entity.type
_entity.pdbx_description
1 polymer ?
#
loop_
_entity_poly.entity_id
_entity_poly.type
_entity_poly.pdbx_seq_one_letter_code
_entity_poly.pdbx_strand_id
1 'polypeptide(L)'
;MTQLVLVELFKLRKRWMLWILLGILIAFLALTQFGMYFGYRSVENESRGQVPMSERERGLREMRQALTLPRSVEFKFEMTQSVGGILLVILAASVFGAEYAWGTVRSTLIRGVSRANYLIAKLTAVLLIGLAGLVVALVVGVLLTLITTAMLRASVDWSFLSGLFFPRLLAMVGRTWFVMAIPVSLAVMVSVLTRSSAFGIGIGIAYGILETIVVGILGNISGWGEAVSLYTIGYNTTAVMAWNSLSGEPFSMGFRLGGDTPGTMVNFWKAWGLLVGYGAFFLALTFYVFKKRDISAS
;
A
#
# COMPACT_ATOMS: atom_id res chain seq x y z
N MET A 1 -20.74 -2.02 -19.02
CA MET A 1 -19.69 -2.06 -17.97
C MET A 1 -19.13 -0.68 -17.66
N THR A 2 -18.59 0.05 -18.63
CA THR A 2 -17.99 1.39 -18.42
C THR A 2 -18.92 2.38 -17.72
N GLN A 3 -20.19 2.44 -18.09
CA GLN A 3 -21.18 3.32 -17.42
C GLN A 3 -21.36 2.98 -15.93
N LEU A 4 -21.37 1.69 -15.58
CA LEU A 4 -21.47 1.28 -14.17
C LEU A 4 -20.25 1.71 -13.36
N VAL A 5 -19.05 1.56 -13.91
CA VAL A 5 -17.81 2.03 -13.27
C VAL A 5 -17.84 3.55 -13.08
N LEU A 6 -18.26 4.31 -14.09
CA LEU A 6 -18.38 5.78 -13.99
C LEU A 6 -19.37 6.21 -12.92
N VAL A 7 -20.51 5.52 -12.80
CA VAL A 7 -21.50 5.80 -11.74
C VAL A 7 -20.90 5.53 -10.36
N GLU A 8 -20.18 4.42 -10.19
CA GLU A 8 -19.53 4.10 -8.91
C GLU A 8 -18.41 5.11 -8.58
N LEU A 9 -17.59 5.51 -9.55
CA LEU A 9 -16.58 6.55 -9.36
C LEU A 9 -17.22 7.90 -8.96
N PHE A 10 -18.33 8.28 -9.59
CA PHE A 10 -19.05 9.49 -9.26
C PHE A 10 -19.61 9.46 -7.82
N LYS A 11 -20.19 8.34 -7.40
CA LYS A 11 -20.65 8.12 -6.02
C LYS A 11 -19.49 8.25 -5.03
N LEU A 12 -18.35 7.63 -5.32
CA LEU A 12 -17.18 7.64 -4.45
C LEU A 12 -16.58 9.05 -4.32
N ARG A 13 -16.50 9.80 -5.42
CA ARG A 13 -16.02 11.19 -5.41
C ARG A 13 -16.86 12.11 -4.52
N LYS A 14 -18.17 11.86 -4.41
CA LYS A 14 -19.09 12.65 -3.55
C LYS A 14 -19.01 12.26 -2.07
N ARG A 15 -18.35 11.17 -1.70
CA ARG A 15 -18.22 10.75 -0.30
C ARG A 15 -17.11 11.55 0.39
N TRP A 16 -17.44 12.24 1.46
CA TRP A 16 -16.49 12.95 2.31
C TRP A 16 -15.34 12.06 2.79
N MET A 17 -15.63 10.79 3.04
CA MET A 17 -14.65 9.79 3.48
C MET A 17 -13.46 9.68 2.53
N LEU A 18 -13.66 9.72 1.20
CA LEU A 18 -12.56 9.68 0.23
C LEU A 18 -11.57 10.82 0.45
N TRP A 19 -12.10 12.04 0.62
CA TRP A 19 -11.28 13.25 0.81
C TRP A 19 -10.57 13.26 2.15
N ILE A 20 -11.21 12.75 3.21
CA ILE A 20 -10.60 12.60 4.54
C ILE A 20 -9.44 11.60 4.47
N LEU A 21 -9.64 10.43 3.85
CA LEU A 21 -8.56 9.42 3.71
C LEU A 21 -7.40 9.94 2.86
N LEU A 22 -7.68 10.67 1.78
CA LEU A 22 -6.65 11.32 0.98
C LEU A 22 -5.90 12.39 1.79
N GLY A 23 -6.61 13.20 2.55
CA GLY A 23 -6.02 14.19 3.45
C GLY A 23 -5.11 13.57 4.51
N ILE A 24 -5.53 12.44 5.11
CA ILE A 24 -4.72 11.67 6.05
C ILE A 24 -3.44 11.15 5.38
N LEU A 25 -3.54 10.63 4.15
CA LEU A 25 -2.37 10.16 3.39
C LEU A 25 -1.36 11.31 3.15
N ILE A 26 -1.85 12.46 2.68
CA ILE A 26 -1.01 13.63 2.42
C ILE A 26 -0.38 14.14 3.72
N ALA A 27 -1.15 14.25 4.78
CA ALA A 27 -0.66 14.68 6.09
C ALA A 27 0.41 13.72 6.63
N PHE A 28 0.22 12.40 6.47
CA PHE A 28 1.20 11.41 6.87
C PHE A 28 2.51 11.53 6.07
N LEU A 29 2.42 11.69 4.73
CA LEU A 29 3.60 11.90 3.89
C LEU A 29 4.35 13.20 4.27
N ALA A 30 3.63 14.26 4.60
CA ALA A 30 4.24 15.51 5.07
C ALA A 30 4.90 15.33 6.45
N LEU A 31 4.19 14.68 7.39
CA LEU A 31 4.70 14.44 8.73
C LEU A 31 6.00 13.60 8.70
N THR A 32 6.02 12.53 7.91
CA THR A 32 7.21 11.67 7.78
C THR A 32 8.37 12.43 7.12
N GLN A 33 8.10 13.23 6.08
CA GLN A 33 9.13 14.01 5.40
C GLN A 33 9.74 15.09 6.31
N PHE A 34 8.89 15.89 6.97
CA PHE A 34 9.38 16.92 7.87
C PHE A 34 9.95 16.33 9.18
N GLY A 35 9.38 15.23 9.67
CA GLY A 35 9.92 14.50 10.81
C GLY A 35 11.36 14.02 10.56
N MET A 36 11.60 13.42 9.38
CA MET A 36 12.97 13.04 8.96
C MET A 36 13.89 14.26 8.80
N TYR A 37 13.38 15.37 8.27
CA TYR A 37 14.17 16.60 8.12
C TYR A 37 14.58 17.17 9.49
N PHE A 38 13.66 17.27 10.44
CA PHE A 38 13.98 17.74 11.78
C PHE A 38 14.88 16.78 12.54
N GLY A 39 14.65 15.45 12.39
CA GLY A 39 15.54 14.42 12.91
C GLY A 39 16.97 14.55 12.38
N TYR A 40 17.13 14.73 11.06
CA TYR A 40 18.44 14.99 10.45
C TYR A 40 19.13 16.23 11.06
N ARG A 41 18.39 17.34 11.19
CA ARG A 41 18.91 18.58 11.78
C ARG A 41 19.27 18.44 13.25
N SER A 42 18.49 17.69 14.03
CA SER A 42 18.78 17.42 15.44
C SER A 42 20.11 16.66 15.57
N VAL A 43 20.26 15.55 14.85
CA VAL A 43 21.48 14.74 14.84
C VAL A 43 22.68 15.53 14.30
N GLU A 44 22.50 16.39 13.31
CA GLU A 44 23.54 17.26 12.78
C GLU A 44 24.06 18.25 13.85
N ASN A 45 23.14 18.82 14.67
CA ASN A 45 23.45 19.84 15.68
C ASN A 45 23.98 19.26 17.00
N GLU A 46 23.48 18.11 17.48
CA GLU A 46 23.86 17.48 18.76
C GLU A 46 25.26 16.87 18.79
N SER A 47 26.02 17.06 17.82
CA SER A 47 27.09 16.26 17.30
C SER A 47 28.43 16.33 17.99
N ARG A 48 28.56 16.37 19.26
CA ARG A 48 29.94 16.46 19.84
C ARG A 48 30.33 15.42 20.89
N GLY A 49 29.61 14.32 21.11
CA GLY A 49 30.08 13.61 22.27
C GLY A 49 29.95 12.10 22.43
N GLN A 50 29.07 11.36 21.74
CA GLN A 50 28.77 10.00 22.22
C GLN A 50 28.73 8.85 21.20
N VAL A 51 28.78 9.11 19.91
CA VAL A 51 28.73 8.04 18.89
C VAL A 51 30.00 8.03 18.04
N PRO A 52 30.54 6.84 17.69
CA PRO A 52 31.68 6.73 16.78
C PRO A 52 31.42 7.49 15.47
N MET A 53 32.40 8.31 15.04
CA MET A 53 32.28 9.19 13.86
C MET A 53 31.78 8.44 12.61
N SER A 54 32.23 7.21 12.41
CA SER A 54 31.89 6.38 11.23
C SER A 54 30.43 5.95 11.16
N GLU A 55 29.81 5.56 12.29
CA GLU A 55 28.41 5.14 12.32
C GLU A 55 27.47 6.34 12.18
N ARG A 56 27.82 7.43 12.81
CA ARG A 56 27.07 8.68 12.73
C ARG A 56 27.07 9.25 11.30
N GLU A 57 28.20 9.34 10.65
CA GLU A 57 28.29 9.82 9.26
C GLU A 57 27.52 8.93 8.29
N ARG A 58 27.46 7.62 8.55
CA ARG A 58 26.64 6.69 7.79
C ARG A 58 25.16 6.99 7.96
N GLY A 59 24.68 7.11 9.20
CA GLY A 59 23.28 7.45 9.50
C GLY A 59 22.84 8.79 8.91
N LEU A 60 23.69 9.84 9.03
CA LEU A 60 23.40 11.14 8.43
C LEU A 60 23.36 11.07 6.89
N ARG A 61 24.24 10.31 6.27
CA ARG A 61 24.21 10.09 4.80
C ARG A 61 22.94 9.38 4.36
N GLU A 62 22.53 8.34 5.06
CA GLU A 62 21.29 7.61 4.76
C GLU A 62 20.05 8.49 4.92
N MET A 63 19.94 9.24 6.01
CA MET A 63 18.86 10.21 6.23
C MET A 63 18.82 11.28 5.13
N ARG A 64 19.98 11.83 4.77
CA ARG A 64 20.09 12.83 3.71
C ARG A 64 19.66 12.26 2.35
N GLN A 65 20.06 11.05 2.03
CA GLN A 65 19.64 10.36 0.80
C GLN A 65 18.12 10.11 0.76
N ALA A 66 17.50 9.77 1.90
CA ALA A 66 16.06 9.61 2.00
C ALA A 66 15.29 10.93 1.87
N LEU A 67 15.95 12.06 2.15
CA LEU A 67 15.36 13.40 2.02
C LEU A 67 15.57 14.02 0.64
N THR A 68 16.44 13.47 -0.20
CA THR A 68 16.80 13.99 -1.51
C THR A 68 16.46 13.04 -2.65
N LEU A 69 16.29 13.55 -3.87
CA LEU A 69 16.06 12.74 -5.06
C LEU A 69 17.36 11.98 -5.42
N PRO A 70 17.26 10.77 -5.99
CA PRO A 70 16.03 10.01 -6.37
C PRO A 70 15.47 9.12 -5.25
N ARG A 71 16.23 8.84 -4.20
CA ARG A 71 15.92 7.82 -3.18
C ARG A 71 14.67 8.14 -2.36
N SER A 72 14.37 9.43 -2.19
CA SER A 72 13.13 9.86 -1.53
C SER A 72 11.86 9.39 -2.25
N VAL A 73 11.89 9.24 -3.58
CA VAL A 73 10.75 8.72 -4.35
C VAL A 73 10.49 7.25 -3.99
N GLU A 74 11.54 6.43 -3.90
CA GLU A 74 11.45 5.02 -3.51
C GLU A 74 10.82 4.88 -2.12
N PHE A 75 11.31 5.69 -1.16
CA PHE A 75 10.74 5.76 0.19
C PHE A 75 9.25 6.16 0.20
N LYS A 76 8.84 7.10 -0.68
CA LYS A 76 7.43 7.48 -0.77
C LYS A 76 6.53 6.36 -1.29
N PHE A 77 7.02 5.53 -2.21
CA PHE A 77 6.29 4.34 -2.64
C PHE A 77 6.08 3.36 -1.49
N GLU A 78 7.10 3.12 -0.68
CA GLU A 78 7.03 2.23 0.49
C GLU A 78 6.03 2.76 1.53
N MET A 79 6.11 4.06 1.87
CA MET A 79 5.17 4.70 2.80
C MET A 79 3.73 4.71 2.27
N THR A 80 3.56 4.98 0.97
CA THR A 80 2.23 4.97 0.34
C THR A 80 1.66 3.55 0.27
N GLN A 81 2.47 2.53 0.01
CA GLN A 81 2.03 1.14 0.05
C GLN A 81 1.55 0.77 1.47
N SER A 82 2.30 1.11 2.50
CA SER A 82 1.99 0.77 3.88
C SER A 82 0.72 1.49 4.36
N VAL A 83 0.76 2.81 4.47
CA VAL A 83 -0.37 3.58 5.02
C VAL A 83 -1.49 3.74 4.00
N GLY A 84 -1.18 4.06 2.75
CA GLY A 84 -2.18 4.16 1.68
C GLY A 84 -2.90 2.84 1.44
N GLY A 85 -2.22 1.70 1.58
CA GLY A 85 -2.83 0.36 1.55
C GLY A 85 -3.90 0.19 2.63
N ILE A 86 -3.59 0.58 3.88
CA ILE A 86 -4.56 0.55 4.99
C ILE A 86 -5.76 1.46 4.69
N LEU A 87 -5.51 2.67 4.23
CA LEU A 87 -6.58 3.62 3.90
C LEU A 87 -7.46 3.11 2.75
N LEU A 88 -6.88 2.43 1.77
CA LEU A 88 -7.62 1.82 0.67
C LEU A 88 -8.44 0.61 1.14
N VAL A 89 -7.95 -0.18 2.09
CA VAL A 89 -8.71 -1.25 2.78
C VAL A 89 -9.94 -0.67 3.49
N ILE A 90 -9.77 0.41 4.24
CA ILE A 90 -10.87 1.10 4.93
C ILE A 90 -11.91 1.59 3.92
N LEU A 91 -11.47 2.22 2.83
CA LEU A 91 -12.35 2.68 1.77
C LEU A 91 -13.12 1.52 1.15
N ALA A 92 -12.42 0.46 0.73
CA ALA A 92 -13.00 -0.70 0.08
C ALA A 92 -14.04 -1.39 0.98
N ALA A 93 -13.67 -1.71 2.22
CA ALA A 93 -14.57 -2.36 3.18
C ALA A 93 -15.82 -1.51 3.46
N SER A 94 -15.66 -0.19 3.59
CA SER A 94 -16.78 0.73 3.77
C SER A 94 -17.69 0.78 2.56
N VAL A 95 -17.12 0.81 1.36
CA VAL A 95 -17.89 0.86 0.10
C VAL A 95 -18.70 -0.41 -0.11
N PHE A 96 -18.15 -1.57 0.19
CA PHE A 96 -18.85 -2.85 0.02
C PHE A 96 -19.81 -3.14 1.18
N GLY A 97 -19.39 -2.88 2.43
CA GLY A 97 -20.19 -3.19 3.61
C GLY A 97 -21.38 -2.24 3.84
N ALA A 98 -21.23 -0.94 3.58
CA ALA A 98 -22.28 0.04 3.81
C ALA A 98 -23.54 -0.21 2.95
N GLU A 99 -23.39 -0.76 1.76
CA GLU A 99 -24.55 -1.04 0.91
C GLU A 99 -25.44 -2.17 1.40
N TYR A 100 -24.87 -3.10 2.16
CA TYR A 100 -25.69 -4.09 2.87
C TYR A 100 -26.47 -3.43 4.00
N ALA A 101 -25.84 -2.56 4.79
CA ALA A 101 -26.50 -1.84 5.87
C ALA A 101 -27.63 -0.93 5.39
N TRP A 102 -27.51 -0.36 4.18
CA TRP A 102 -28.51 0.55 3.60
C TRP A 102 -29.51 -0.16 2.67
N GLY A 103 -29.40 -1.47 2.47
CA GLY A 103 -30.28 -2.24 1.59
C GLY A 103 -30.20 -1.85 0.10
N THR A 104 -29.20 -1.05 -0.30
CA THR A 104 -29.08 -0.52 -1.67
C THR A 104 -28.61 -1.57 -2.69
N VAL A 105 -28.04 -2.68 -2.25
CA VAL A 105 -27.68 -3.82 -3.11
C VAL A 105 -28.93 -4.34 -3.84
N ARG A 106 -30.05 -4.53 -3.11
CA ARG A 106 -31.31 -5.03 -3.67
C ARG A 106 -31.87 -4.09 -4.73
N SER A 107 -31.94 -2.80 -4.44
CA SER A 107 -32.51 -1.81 -5.37
C SER A 107 -31.70 -1.69 -6.68
N THR A 108 -30.39 -1.91 -6.62
CA THR A 108 -29.53 -1.87 -7.82
C THR A 108 -29.70 -3.12 -8.68
N LEU A 109 -29.86 -4.29 -8.06
CA LEU A 109 -30.04 -5.55 -8.79
C LEU A 109 -31.42 -5.68 -9.44
N ILE A 110 -32.48 -5.12 -8.82
CA ILE A 110 -33.84 -5.08 -9.42
C ILE A 110 -33.86 -4.30 -10.75
N ARG A 111 -32.93 -3.33 -10.92
CA ARG A 111 -32.79 -2.57 -12.17
C ARG A 111 -32.13 -3.37 -13.32
N GLY A 112 -31.96 -4.68 -13.19
CA GLY A 112 -31.46 -5.56 -14.25
C GLY A 112 -29.93 -5.64 -14.36
N VAL A 113 -29.18 -5.10 -13.42
CA VAL A 113 -27.72 -5.24 -13.39
C VAL A 113 -27.34 -6.65 -12.92
N SER A 114 -26.51 -7.37 -13.67
CA SER A 114 -26.04 -8.69 -13.23
C SER A 114 -25.16 -8.56 -11.98
N ARG A 115 -25.27 -9.53 -11.07
CA ARG A 115 -24.51 -9.57 -9.81
C ARG A 115 -23.00 -9.47 -10.04
N ALA A 116 -22.47 -10.15 -11.07
CA ALA A 116 -21.07 -10.12 -11.43
C ALA A 116 -20.64 -8.73 -11.90
N ASN A 117 -21.41 -8.11 -12.82
CA ASN A 117 -21.09 -6.78 -13.35
C ASN A 117 -21.11 -5.71 -12.26
N TYR A 118 -22.03 -5.79 -11.30
CA TYR A 118 -22.08 -4.91 -10.15
C TYR A 118 -20.81 -5.01 -9.29
N LEU A 119 -20.39 -6.24 -8.94
CA LEU A 119 -19.22 -6.47 -8.11
C LEU A 119 -17.92 -6.01 -8.82
N ILE A 120 -17.79 -6.36 -10.11
CA ILE A 120 -16.63 -5.95 -10.93
C ILE A 120 -16.57 -4.43 -11.04
N ALA A 121 -17.68 -3.77 -11.37
CA ALA A 121 -17.70 -2.32 -11.53
C ALA A 121 -17.26 -1.60 -10.25
N LYS A 122 -17.73 -2.08 -9.10
CA LYS A 122 -17.40 -1.54 -7.78
C LYS A 122 -15.94 -1.77 -7.40
N LEU A 123 -15.44 -2.99 -7.59
CA LEU A 123 -14.05 -3.32 -7.35
C LEU A 123 -13.11 -2.48 -8.23
N THR A 124 -13.44 -2.39 -9.54
CA THR A 124 -12.69 -1.56 -10.49
C THR A 124 -12.67 -0.10 -10.07
N ALA A 125 -13.82 0.45 -9.63
CA ALA A 125 -13.88 1.84 -9.16
C ALA A 125 -13.00 2.09 -7.93
N VAL A 126 -12.98 1.18 -6.95
CA VAL A 126 -12.10 1.28 -5.77
C VAL A 126 -10.63 1.20 -6.17
N LEU A 127 -10.27 0.26 -7.05
CA LEU A 127 -8.89 0.10 -7.52
C LEU A 127 -8.41 1.31 -8.34
N LEU A 128 -9.28 1.92 -9.17
CA LEU A 128 -8.96 3.14 -9.90
C LEU A 128 -8.76 4.34 -8.96
N ILE A 129 -9.55 4.44 -7.90
CA ILE A 129 -9.33 5.47 -6.86
C ILE A 129 -8.02 5.22 -6.13
N GLY A 130 -7.68 3.97 -5.82
CA GLY A 130 -6.38 3.60 -5.25
C GLY A 130 -5.22 4.02 -6.15
N LEU A 131 -5.33 3.79 -7.47
CA LEU A 131 -4.34 4.24 -8.46
C LEU A 131 -4.23 5.77 -8.49
N ALA A 132 -5.36 6.47 -8.52
CA ALA A 132 -5.38 7.93 -8.48
C ALA A 132 -4.75 8.48 -7.19
N GLY A 133 -5.06 7.88 -6.04
CA GLY A 133 -4.45 8.21 -4.75
C GLY A 133 -2.95 7.99 -4.73
N LEU A 134 -2.46 6.90 -5.33
CA LEU A 134 -1.03 6.63 -5.49
C LEU A 134 -0.33 7.68 -6.36
N VAL A 135 -0.95 8.09 -7.47
CA VAL A 135 -0.41 9.16 -8.32
C VAL A 135 -0.37 10.49 -7.58
N VAL A 136 -1.42 10.84 -6.84
CA VAL A 136 -1.44 12.05 -6.01
C VAL A 136 -0.35 11.99 -4.94
N ALA A 137 -0.19 10.85 -4.25
CA ALA A 137 0.86 10.64 -3.26
C ALA A 137 2.27 10.81 -3.85
N LEU A 138 2.48 10.31 -5.08
CA LEU A 138 3.74 10.49 -5.80
C LEU A 138 4.03 11.98 -6.08
N VAL A 139 3.05 12.69 -6.65
CA VAL A 139 3.20 14.13 -6.96
C VAL A 139 3.48 14.94 -5.69
N VAL A 140 2.68 14.73 -4.65
CA VAL A 140 2.87 15.40 -3.35
C VAL A 140 4.21 15.01 -2.73
N GLY A 141 4.59 13.73 -2.80
CA GLY A 141 5.87 13.23 -2.30
C GLY A 141 7.08 13.90 -2.96
N VAL A 142 7.04 14.06 -4.29
CA VAL A 142 8.09 14.78 -5.04
C VAL A 142 8.14 16.25 -4.64
N LEU A 143 6.99 16.92 -4.53
CA LEU A 143 6.94 18.32 -4.08
C LEU A 143 7.52 18.51 -2.69
N LEU A 144 7.15 17.66 -1.73
CA LEU A 144 7.71 17.68 -0.37
C LEU A 144 9.22 17.45 -0.37
N THR A 145 9.71 16.55 -1.23
CA THR A 145 11.15 16.30 -1.37
C THR A 145 11.88 17.52 -1.95
N LEU A 146 11.33 18.18 -2.95
CA LEU A 146 11.93 19.41 -3.48
C LEU A 146 12.01 20.51 -2.42
N ILE A 147 10.97 20.67 -1.60
CA ILE A 147 10.95 21.63 -0.48
C ILE A 147 12.06 21.29 0.52
N THR A 148 12.17 20.04 0.97
CA THR A 148 13.21 19.65 1.94
C THR A 148 14.62 19.72 1.35
N THR A 149 14.80 19.39 0.08
CA THR A 149 16.09 19.56 -0.61
C THR A 149 16.52 21.03 -0.67
N ALA A 150 15.58 21.95 -0.96
CA ALA A 150 15.83 23.39 -0.92
C ALA A 150 16.19 23.86 0.51
N MET A 151 15.46 23.38 1.53
CA MET A 151 15.74 23.70 2.95
C MET A 151 17.14 23.18 3.40
N LEU A 152 17.59 22.06 2.85
CA LEU A 152 18.93 21.51 3.09
C LEU A 152 20.02 22.22 2.27
N ARG A 153 19.65 23.14 1.37
CA ARG A 153 20.56 23.78 0.41
C ARG A 153 21.37 22.75 -0.39
N ALA A 154 20.78 21.58 -0.63
CA ALA A 154 21.41 20.52 -1.40
C ALA A 154 21.12 20.74 -2.89
N SER A 155 22.10 20.38 -3.75
CA SER A 155 21.86 20.31 -5.19
C SER A 155 20.92 19.15 -5.52
N VAL A 156 19.96 19.39 -6.41
CA VAL A 156 19.12 18.31 -6.94
C VAL A 156 19.94 17.55 -7.97
N ASP A 157 20.14 16.27 -7.74
CA ASP A 157 20.75 15.40 -8.74
C ASP A 157 19.68 14.95 -9.74
N TRP A 158 19.81 15.37 -10.98
CA TRP A 158 18.92 15.01 -12.08
C TRP A 158 19.45 13.86 -12.95
N SER A 159 20.60 13.27 -12.60
CA SER A 159 21.24 12.21 -13.37
C SER A 159 20.37 10.94 -13.50
N PHE A 160 19.43 10.73 -12.56
CA PHE A 160 18.49 9.62 -12.58
C PHE A 160 17.43 9.73 -13.71
N LEU A 161 17.26 10.90 -14.33
CA LEU A 161 16.35 11.10 -15.48
C LEU A 161 16.95 10.50 -16.77
N SER A 162 17.37 9.27 -16.69
CA SER A 162 17.86 8.48 -17.83
C SER A 162 16.69 7.99 -18.69
N GLY A 163 16.99 7.46 -19.89
CA GLY A 163 15.95 6.88 -20.76
C GLY A 163 15.11 5.75 -20.14
N LEU A 164 15.59 5.14 -19.06
CA LEU A 164 14.87 4.10 -18.31
C LEU A 164 14.04 4.63 -17.13
N PHE A 165 14.07 5.93 -16.86
CA PHE A 165 13.33 6.51 -15.73
C PHE A 165 11.83 6.26 -15.81
N PHE A 166 11.17 6.64 -16.93
CA PHE A 166 9.74 6.48 -17.09
C PHE A 166 9.27 5.01 -17.05
N PRO A 167 9.91 4.07 -17.75
CA PRO A 167 9.57 2.64 -17.62
C PRO A 167 9.70 2.13 -16.18
N ARG A 168 10.76 2.51 -15.46
CA ARG A 168 10.95 2.11 -14.05
C ARG A 168 9.89 2.70 -13.15
N LEU A 169 9.59 4.00 -13.29
CA LEU A 169 8.55 4.68 -12.53
C LEU A 169 7.18 4.03 -12.76
N LEU A 170 6.83 3.74 -14.00
CA LEU A 170 5.57 3.05 -14.33
C LEU A 170 5.51 1.64 -13.72
N ALA A 171 6.62 0.90 -13.75
CA ALA A 171 6.71 -0.40 -13.10
C ALA A 171 6.56 -0.30 -11.57
N MET A 172 7.14 0.72 -10.93
CA MET A 172 6.99 0.99 -9.50
C MET A 172 5.52 1.30 -9.15
N VAL A 173 4.85 2.16 -9.92
CA VAL A 173 3.42 2.44 -9.77
C VAL A 173 2.59 1.16 -9.91
N GLY A 174 2.85 0.37 -10.95
CA GLY A 174 2.13 -0.88 -11.20
C GLY A 174 2.31 -1.91 -10.08
N ARG A 175 3.54 -2.12 -9.61
CA ARG A 175 3.83 -3.04 -8.50
C ARG A 175 3.18 -2.59 -7.20
N THR A 176 3.31 -1.32 -6.84
CA THR A 176 2.73 -0.76 -5.62
C THR A 176 1.20 -0.87 -5.65
N TRP A 177 0.57 -0.49 -6.76
CA TRP A 177 -0.88 -0.62 -6.94
C TRP A 177 -1.35 -2.07 -6.84
N PHE A 178 -0.64 -3.00 -7.50
CA PHE A 178 -0.94 -4.42 -7.44
C PHE A 178 -0.86 -4.97 -6.00
N VAL A 179 0.22 -4.67 -5.29
CA VAL A 179 0.43 -5.12 -3.91
C VAL A 179 -0.65 -4.57 -2.98
N MET A 180 -1.07 -3.31 -3.14
CA MET A 180 -2.18 -2.73 -2.37
C MET A 180 -3.53 -3.41 -2.67
N ALA A 181 -3.72 -3.97 -3.87
CA ALA A 181 -4.96 -4.65 -4.24
C ALA A 181 -5.18 -5.97 -3.48
N ILE A 182 -4.13 -6.61 -2.96
CA ILE A 182 -4.24 -7.90 -2.26
C ILE A 182 -4.98 -7.75 -0.92
N PRO A 183 -4.56 -6.91 0.04
CA PRO A 183 -5.31 -6.69 1.27
C PRO A 183 -6.69 -6.08 1.03
N VAL A 184 -6.86 -5.28 -0.03
CA VAL A 184 -8.17 -4.78 -0.46
C VAL A 184 -9.09 -5.94 -0.84
N SER A 185 -8.61 -6.93 -1.58
CA SER A 185 -9.40 -8.10 -1.98
C SER A 185 -9.84 -8.93 -0.77
N LEU A 186 -8.96 -9.07 0.24
CA LEU A 186 -9.29 -9.70 1.53
C LEU A 186 -10.40 -8.92 2.26
N ALA A 187 -10.25 -7.60 2.39
CA ALA A 187 -11.22 -6.76 3.08
C ALA A 187 -12.60 -6.77 2.39
N VAL A 188 -12.62 -6.76 1.06
CA VAL A 188 -13.84 -6.91 0.26
C VAL A 188 -14.49 -8.28 0.49
N MET A 189 -13.70 -9.34 0.46
CA MET A 189 -14.17 -10.70 0.74
C MET A 189 -14.86 -10.75 2.11
N VAL A 190 -14.20 -10.27 3.15
CA VAL A 190 -14.75 -10.26 4.51
C VAL A 190 -16.02 -9.40 4.60
N SER A 191 -16.02 -8.21 3.99
CA SER A 191 -17.19 -7.32 3.98
C SER A 191 -18.41 -7.97 3.33
N VAL A 192 -18.20 -8.72 2.24
CA VAL A 192 -19.26 -9.44 1.53
C VAL A 192 -19.72 -10.67 2.32
N LEU A 193 -18.79 -11.41 2.93
CA LEU A 193 -19.10 -12.58 3.75
C LEU A 193 -19.92 -12.23 4.99
N THR A 194 -19.52 -11.18 5.69
CA THR A 194 -20.15 -10.75 6.96
C THR A 194 -21.28 -9.75 6.77
N ARG A 195 -21.47 -9.20 5.56
CA ARG A 195 -22.37 -8.08 5.26
C ARG A 195 -22.11 -6.83 6.13
N SER A 196 -20.87 -6.65 6.55
CA SER A 196 -20.48 -5.60 7.50
C SER A 196 -19.21 -4.90 7.06
N SER A 197 -19.24 -3.57 7.02
CA SER A 197 -18.06 -2.75 6.81
C SER A 197 -17.09 -2.84 8.00
N ALA A 198 -17.61 -2.92 9.22
CA ALA A 198 -16.79 -2.98 10.43
C ALA A 198 -15.89 -4.23 10.45
N PHE A 199 -16.44 -5.42 10.13
CA PHE A 199 -15.66 -6.64 10.02
C PHE A 199 -14.63 -6.58 8.88
N GLY A 200 -15.00 -6.03 7.71
CA GLY A 200 -14.08 -5.87 6.60
C GLY A 200 -12.89 -4.96 6.93
N ILE A 201 -13.15 -3.83 7.60
CA ILE A 201 -12.10 -2.92 8.08
C ILE A 201 -11.27 -3.61 9.17
N GLY A 202 -11.93 -4.15 10.19
CA GLY A 202 -11.27 -4.74 11.35
C GLY A 202 -10.34 -5.90 10.96
N ILE A 203 -10.82 -6.88 10.20
CA ILE A 203 -10.04 -8.03 9.77
C ILE A 203 -8.99 -7.63 8.74
N GLY A 204 -9.32 -6.71 7.81
CA GLY A 204 -8.36 -6.24 6.81
C GLY A 204 -7.14 -5.54 7.43
N ILE A 205 -7.33 -4.76 8.49
CA ILE A 205 -6.24 -4.11 9.22
C ILE A 205 -5.57 -5.09 10.18
N ALA A 206 -6.35 -5.85 10.95
CA ALA A 206 -5.83 -6.80 11.93
C ALA A 206 -4.95 -7.87 11.27
N TYR A 207 -5.30 -8.30 10.05
CA TYR A 207 -4.50 -9.26 9.30
C TYR A 207 -3.06 -8.76 9.12
N GLY A 208 -2.84 -7.52 8.66
CA GLY A 208 -1.50 -6.97 8.47
C GLY A 208 -0.70 -6.87 9.77
N ILE A 209 -1.34 -6.49 10.89
CA ILE A 209 -0.70 -6.43 12.21
C ILE A 209 -0.37 -7.83 12.72
N LEU A 210 -1.33 -8.76 12.66
CA LEU A 210 -1.13 -10.14 13.12
C LEU A 210 -0.07 -10.84 12.29
N GLU A 211 -0.08 -10.66 10.98
CA GLU A 211 0.93 -11.24 10.09
C GLU A 211 2.34 -10.78 10.48
N THR A 212 2.53 -9.48 10.76
CA THR A 212 3.81 -8.93 11.19
C THR A 212 4.30 -9.58 12.49
N ILE A 213 3.40 -9.75 13.47
CA ILE A 213 3.71 -10.41 14.73
C ILE A 213 4.06 -11.89 14.51
N VAL A 214 3.25 -12.59 13.72
CA VAL A 214 3.45 -14.01 13.43
C VAL A 214 4.76 -14.23 12.67
N VAL A 215 5.04 -13.44 11.65
CA VAL A 215 6.31 -13.53 10.89
C VAL A 215 7.50 -13.23 11.79
N GLY A 216 7.40 -12.22 12.67
CA GLY A 216 8.45 -11.90 13.65
C GLY A 216 8.73 -13.06 14.61
N ILE A 217 7.71 -13.78 15.08
CA ILE A 217 7.86 -14.95 15.94
C ILE A 217 8.43 -16.13 15.14
N LEU A 218 7.85 -16.43 13.98
CA LEU A 218 8.26 -17.56 13.14
C LEU A 218 9.69 -17.42 12.59
N GLY A 219 10.10 -16.19 12.27
CA GLY A 219 11.47 -15.90 11.81
C GLY A 219 12.55 -16.22 12.84
N ASN A 220 12.20 -16.28 14.14
CA ASN A 220 13.11 -16.69 15.19
C ASN A 220 13.11 -18.22 15.45
N ILE A 221 12.23 -18.98 14.78
CA ILE A 221 12.16 -20.43 14.88
C ILE A 221 12.83 -21.02 13.66
N SER A 222 14.00 -21.64 13.86
CA SER A 222 14.74 -22.28 12.78
C SER A 222 13.95 -23.42 12.10
N GLY A 223 14.14 -23.55 10.80
CA GLY A 223 13.56 -24.64 10.01
C GLY A 223 12.13 -24.36 9.54
N TRP A 224 11.11 -25.00 10.13
CA TRP A 224 9.72 -24.88 9.64
C TRP A 224 9.12 -23.49 9.79
N GLY A 225 9.51 -22.74 10.82
CA GLY A 225 9.03 -21.37 11.03
C GLY A 225 9.48 -20.43 9.92
N GLU A 226 10.75 -20.51 9.54
CA GLU A 226 11.30 -19.78 8.40
C GLU A 226 10.58 -20.17 7.10
N ALA A 227 10.39 -21.48 6.87
CA ALA A 227 9.70 -21.97 5.68
C ALA A 227 8.26 -21.43 5.55
N VAL A 228 7.51 -21.36 6.67
CA VAL A 228 6.14 -20.81 6.67
C VAL A 228 6.14 -19.30 6.41
N SER A 229 7.09 -18.55 6.96
CA SER A 229 7.17 -17.10 6.76
C SER A 229 7.30 -16.72 5.28
N LEU A 230 7.96 -17.56 4.46
CA LEU A 230 8.13 -17.35 3.01
C LEU A 230 6.80 -17.33 2.23
N TYR A 231 5.73 -17.91 2.78
CA TYR A 231 4.41 -17.97 2.13
C TYR A 231 3.46 -16.89 2.63
N THR A 232 3.85 -16.03 3.55
CA THR A 232 2.97 -14.96 4.04
C THR A 232 2.80 -13.84 3.01
N ILE A 233 1.67 -13.13 3.06
CA ILE A 233 1.39 -12.02 2.13
C ILE A 233 2.37 -10.88 2.34
N GLY A 234 2.67 -10.51 3.59
CA GLY A 234 3.58 -9.41 3.93
C GLY A 234 5.00 -9.67 3.46
N TYR A 235 5.52 -10.89 3.65
CA TYR A 235 6.85 -11.27 3.16
C TYR A 235 6.95 -11.14 1.63
N ASN A 236 5.94 -11.66 0.91
CA ASN A 236 5.91 -11.59 -0.56
C ASN A 236 5.67 -10.16 -1.06
N THR A 237 4.88 -9.37 -0.33
CA THR A 237 4.72 -7.93 -0.57
C THR A 237 6.06 -7.21 -0.49
N THR A 238 6.82 -7.44 0.58
CA THR A 238 8.15 -6.83 0.77
C THR A 238 9.11 -7.28 -0.31
N ALA A 239 9.08 -8.55 -0.72
CA ALA A 239 9.90 -9.07 -1.81
C ALA A 239 9.61 -8.39 -3.17
N VAL A 240 8.33 -8.13 -3.49
CA VAL A 240 7.94 -7.40 -4.70
C VAL A 240 8.33 -5.92 -4.60
N MET A 241 8.12 -5.29 -3.44
CA MET A 241 8.44 -3.88 -3.22
C MET A 241 9.94 -3.60 -3.20
N ALA A 242 10.78 -4.56 -2.83
CA ALA A 242 12.24 -4.41 -2.88
C ALA A 242 12.75 -4.07 -4.30
N TRP A 243 11.99 -4.43 -5.35
CA TRP A 243 12.31 -4.07 -6.73
C TRP A 243 11.81 -2.67 -7.14
N ASN A 244 11.21 -1.92 -6.22
CA ASN A 244 10.83 -0.53 -6.45
C ASN A 244 12.03 0.38 -6.28
N SER A 245 12.93 0.34 -7.27
CA SER A 245 14.14 1.15 -7.31
C SER A 245 14.30 1.84 -8.65
N LEU A 246 14.66 3.11 -8.61
CA LEU A 246 15.00 3.90 -9.79
C LEU A 246 16.41 3.59 -10.30
N SER A 247 17.32 3.14 -9.42
CA SER A 247 18.67 2.69 -9.79
C SER A 247 18.65 1.34 -10.49
N GLY A 248 17.61 0.51 -10.28
CA GLY A 248 17.52 -0.84 -10.84
C GLY A 248 18.10 -1.92 -9.94
N GLU A 249 18.68 -1.54 -8.80
CA GLU A 249 19.10 -2.47 -7.75
C GLU A 249 18.04 -2.57 -6.68
N PRO A 250 17.84 -3.76 -6.06
CA PRO A 250 16.85 -3.93 -5.01
C PRO A 250 17.09 -2.95 -3.86
N PHE A 251 16.06 -2.19 -3.52
CA PHE A 251 16.09 -1.21 -2.44
C PHE A 251 15.48 -1.79 -1.17
N SER A 252 16.18 -1.71 -0.04
CA SER A 252 15.60 -1.97 1.26
C SER A 252 16.00 -0.87 2.22
N MET A 253 15.09 0.03 2.54
CA MET A 253 15.23 0.83 3.73
C MET A 253 14.79 0.00 4.94
N GLY A 254 15.56 0.00 6.02
CA GLY A 254 15.37 -0.83 7.20
C GLY A 254 14.11 -0.58 8.04
N PHE A 255 13.09 0.09 7.50
CA PHE A 255 11.78 0.20 8.13
C PHE A 255 10.94 -1.04 7.78
N ARG A 256 11.42 -2.20 8.22
CA ARG A 256 10.66 -3.45 8.16
C ARG A 256 9.84 -3.59 9.43
N LEU A 257 8.53 -3.53 9.29
CA LEU A 257 7.61 -4.06 10.31
C LEU A 257 7.75 -5.60 10.32
N GLY A 258 8.80 -6.12 10.94
CA GLY A 258 9.07 -7.56 11.02
C GLY A 258 10.51 -7.87 10.62
N GLY A 259 11.35 -8.07 11.60
CA GLY A 259 12.71 -8.62 11.65
C GLY A 259 13.58 -8.67 10.40
N ASP A 260 14.85 -8.82 10.58
CA ASP A 260 15.80 -9.09 9.49
C ASP A 260 15.33 -10.32 8.72
N THR A 261 14.96 -10.11 7.43
CA THR A 261 14.68 -11.26 6.56
C THR A 261 15.98 -12.05 6.37
N PRO A 262 15.95 -13.38 6.53
CA PRO A 262 17.09 -14.23 6.18
C PRO A 262 17.54 -13.90 4.75
N GLY A 263 18.84 -13.87 4.51
CA GLY A 263 19.50 -13.41 3.30
C GLY A 263 19.19 -14.11 1.97
N THR A 264 18.10 -14.85 1.87
CA THR A 264 17.62 -15.44 0.63
C THR A 264 16.63 -14.47 -0.02
N MET A 265 17.10 -13.70 -1.01
CA MET A 265 16.20 -12.96 -1.90
C MET A 265 15.19 -13.94 -2.50
N VAL A 266 13.92 -13.81 -2.07
CA VAL A 266 12.83 -14.58 -2.72
C VAL A 266 12.79 -14.19 -4.18
N ASN A 267 12.72 -15.19 -5.04
CA ASN A 267 12.55 -14.96 -6.47
C ASN A 267 11.29 -14.11 -6.69
N PHE A 268 11.47 -12.93 -7.30
CA PHE A 268 10.40 -11.98 -7.62
C PHE A 268 9.16 -12.66 -8.22
N TRP A 269 9.36 -13.58 -9.16
CA TRP A 269 8.28 -14.29 -9.84
C TRP A 269 7.51 -15.24 -8.91
N LYS A 270 8.20 -15.86 -7.94
CA LYS A 270 7.55 -16.69 -6.92
C LYS A 270 6.67 -15.82 -6.01
N ALA A 271 7.20 -14.71 -5.53
CA ALA A 271 6.45 -13.76 -4.70
C ALA A 271 5.22 -13.22 -5.45
N TRP A 272 5.41 -12.83 -6.71
CA TRP A 272 4.33 -12.34 -7.56
C TRP A 272 3.24 -13.39 -7.78
N GLY A 273 3.63 -14.62 -8.11
CA GLY A 273 2.70 -15.74 -8.30
C GLY A 273 1.87 -16.05 -7.04
N LEU A 274 2.50 -16.04 -5.86
CA LEU A 274 1.80 -16.24 -4.59
C LEU A 274 0.79 -15.11 -4.32
N LEU A 275 1.16 -13.84 -4.52
CA LEU A 275 0.25 -12.73 -4.34
C LEU A 275 -0.94 -12.76 -5.32
N VAL A 276 -0.70 -13.13 -6.60
CA VAL A 276 -1.78 -13.37 -7.57
C VAL A 276 -2.70 -14.49 -7.09
N GLY A 277 -2.14 -15.58 -6.57
CA GLY A 277 -2.91 -16.71 -6.01
C GLY A 277 -3.81 -16.28 -4.86
N TYR A 278 -3.29 -15.50 -3.90
CA TYR A 278 -4.09 -14.97 -2.79
C TYR A 278 -5.20 -14.03 -3.28
N GLY A 279 -4.87 -13.08 -4.14
CA GLY A 279 -5.86 -12.16 -4.70
C GLY A 279 -6.96 -12.89 -5.47
N ALA A 280 -6.59 -13.85 -6.31
CA ALA A 280 -7.54 -14.68 -7.05
C ALA A 280 -8.44 -15.50 -6.13
N PHE A 281 -7.89 -16.10 -5.08
CA PHE A 281 -8.65 -16.86 -4.08
C PHE A 281 -9.68 -15.97 -3.35
N PHE A 282 -9.27 -14.80 -2.86
CA PHE A 282 -10.17 -13.88 -2.15
C PHE A 282 -11.28 -13.38 -3.08
N LEU A 283 -10.96 -13.03 -4.31
CA LEU A 283 -11.95 -12.59 -5.28
C LEU A 283 -12.89 -13.73 -5.71
N ALA A 284 -12.36 -14.91 -5.99
CA ALA A 284 -13.18 -16.07 -6.36
C ALA A 284 -14.21 -16.40 -5.28
N LEU A 285 -13.78 -16.40 -4.01
CA LEU A 285 -14.68 -16.63 -2.88
C LEU A 285 -15.72 -15.51 -2.75
N THR A 286 -15.30 -14.26 -2.94
CA THR A 286 -16.22 -13.11 -2.95
C THR A 286 -17.30 -13.28 -4.02
N PHE A 287 -16.92 -13.58 -5.25
CA PHE A 287 -17.86 -13.81 -6.36
C PHE A 287 -18.78 -15.00 -6.11
N TYR A 288 -18.23 -16.10 -5.62
CA TYR A 288 -19.01 -17.30 -5.33
C TYR A 288 -20.09 -17.04 -4.30
N VAL A 289 -19.72 -16.42 -3.18
CA VAL A 289 -20.68 -16.12 -2.11
C VAL A 289 -21.71 -15.09 -2.55
N PHE A 290 -21.29 -14.02 -3.23
CA PHE A 290 -22.20 -12.98 -3.71
C PHE A 290 -23.20 -13.50 -4.74
N LYS A 291 -22.81 -14.47 -5.58
CA LYS A 291 -23.69 -15.10 -6.58
C LYS A 291 -24.70 -16.05 -5.96
N LYS A 292 -24.28 -16.83 -4.93
CA LYS A 292 -25.09 -17.92 -4.36
C LYS A 292 -26.04 -17.45 -3.27
N ARG A 293 -25.74 -16.35 -2.58
CA ARG A 293 -26.57 -15.86 -1.47
C ARG A 293 -27.84 -15.17 -1.95
N ASP A 294 -28.98 -15.53 -1.33
CA ASP A 294 -30.23 -14.80 -1.51
C ASP A 294 -30.16 -13.43 -0.83
N ILE A 295 -30.58 -12.40 -1.59
CA ILE A 295 -30.59 -11.00 -1.15
C ILE A 295 -31.93 -10.65 -0.50
N SER A 296 -32.86 -11.62 -0.47
CA SER A 296 -34.22 -11.44 0.03
C SER A 296 -34.36 -11.50 1.57
N ALA A 297 -33.31 -11.91 2.29
CA ALA A 297 -33.37 -12.11 3.74
C ALA A 297 -32.43 -11.13 4.47
N SER A 298 -32.86 -9.87 4.56
CA SER A 298 -32.35 -8.91 5.59
C SER A 298 -33.34 -7.79 5.77
#